data_f525c4dd2099cb8387c6134fff1aef65
#
_entry.id   f525c4dd2099cb8387c6134fff1aef65
#
_cell.length_a   1.000
_cell.length_b   1.000
_cell.length_c   1.000
_cell.angle_alpha   90.00
_cell.angle_beta   90.00
_cell.angle_gamma   90.00
#
_symmetry.space_group_name_H-M   'P 1'
#
loop_
_entity.id
_entity.type
_entity.pdbx_description
1 polymer ?
#
loop_
_entity_poly.entity_id
_entity_poly.type
_entity_poly.pdbx_seq_one_letter_code
_entity_poly.pdbx_strand_id
1 'polypeptide(L)'
;IERGTDPSCIVVIDPSEERLVEAEALGCNVMAADATRDQTLKAVRIAEAQNVLVSAGRDDTTILITLTVRALAPNVPISAVVRADDNESLARQAGADNVINPVRFTGLLLAGSAKGEHIAEYLADLASVTGRVQLVEREITEEECGCAIGELRTGGRGLRVYRNGRALGFWEEECQNLQPGDVIVEIVPTTNGETKGDGHAREDREQA
;
A
#
# COMPACT_ATOMS: atom_id res chain seq x y z
N ILE A 1 -3.19 5.98 9.97
CA ILE A 1 -3.24 6.00 11.44
C ILE A 1 -2.41 4.83 11.97
N GLU A 2 -2.76 3.59 11.70
CA GLU A 2 -2.04 2.41 12.22
C GLU A 2 -0.56 2.33 11.78
N ARG A 3 -0.18 3.02 10.71
CA ARG A 3 1.22 3.14 10.23
C ARG A 3 1.93 4.42 10.72
N GLY A 4 1.41 5.06 11.78
CA GLY A 4 2.05 6.19 12.44
C GLY A 4 1.67 7.57 11.90
N THR A 5 0.73 7.68 10.97
CA THR A 5 0.21 8.98 10.54
C THR A 5 -0.67 9.57 11.64
N ASP A 6 -0.40 10.82 12.04
CA ASP A 6 -1.23 11.55 13.00
C ASP A 6 -2.65 11.76 12.41
N PRO A 7 -3.71 11.29 13.08
CA PRO A 7 -5.08 11.47 12.63
C PRO A 7 -5.44 12.91 12.33
N SER A 8 -4.91 13.85 13.10
CA SER A 8 -5.14 15.30 12.91
C SER A 8 -4.63 15.84 11.57
N CYS A 9 -3.71 15.12 10.91
CA CYS A 9 -3.21 15.42 9.58
C CYS A 9 -4.05 14.80 8.46
N ILE A 10 -5.12 14.05 8.81
CA ILE A 10 -6.00 13.39 7.85
C ILE A 10 -7.31 14.14 7.75
N VAL A 11 -7.77 14.42 6.52
CA VAL A 11 -9.10 14.95 6.25
C VAL A 11 -9.89 13.90 5.50
N VAL A 12 -11.05 13.51 6.04
CA VAL A 12 -11.97 12.56 5.41
C VAL A 12 -13.19 13.33 4.88
N ILE A 13 -13.49 13.14 3.60
CA ILE A 13 -14.64 13.77 2.94
C ILE A 13 -15.59 12.66 2.49
N ASP A 14 -16.81 12.68 2.99
CA ASP A 14 -17.91 11.81 2.53
C ASP A 14 -19.22 12.59 2.59
N PRO A 15 -20.16 12.42 1.64
CA PRO A 15 -21.47 13.08 1.70
C PRO A 15 -22.36 12.56 2.84
N SER A 16 -22.04 11.39 3.42
CA SER A 16 -22.79 10.78 4.52
C SER A 16 -22.12 11.10 5.86
N GLU A 17 -22.82 11.88 6.71
CA GLU A 17 -22.37 12.14 8.09
C GLU A 17 -22.18 10.85 8.89
N GLU A 18 -23.04 9.85 8.68
CA GLU A 18 -22.97 8.57 9.38
C GLU A 18 -21.63 7.85 9.14
N ARG A 19 -21.08 7.94 7.93
CA ARG A 19 -19.76 7.34 7.59
C ARG A 19 -18.59 8.11 8.18
N LEU A 20 -18.79 9.38 8.50
CA LEU A 20 -17.73 10.21 9.07
C LEU A 20 -17.56 10.01 10.58
N VAL A 21 -18.55 9.47 11.28
CA VAL A 21 -18.52 9.25 12.75
C VAL A 21 -17.31 8.42 13.18
N GLU A 22 -16.99 7.36 12.44
CA GLU A 22 -15.84 6.50 12.76
C GLU A 22 -14.51 7.24 12.58
N ALA A 23 -14.37 7.99 11.49
CA ALA A 23 -13.17 8.77 11.22
C ALA A 23 -12.97 9.88 12.25
N GLU A 24 -14.04 10.56 12.66
CA GLU A 24 -14.03 11.58 13.71
C GLU A 24 -13.65 10.98 15.06
N ALA A 25 -14.19 9.80 15.39
CA ALA A 25 -13.83 9.09 16.64
C ALA A 25 -12.35 8.68 16.69
N LEU A 26 -11.71 8.48 15.52
CA LEU A 26 -10.28 8.24 15.40
C LEU A 26 -9.42 9.52 15.47
N GLY A 27 -10.05 10.70 15.57
CA GLY A 27 -9.38 11.99 15.64
C GLY A 27 -9.04 12.63 14.30
N CYS A 28 -9.59 12.12 13.20
CA CYS A 28 -9.45 12.74 11.88
C CYS A 28 -10.29 14.02 11.76
N ASN A 29 -9.87 14.94 10.90
CA ASN A 29 -10.73 16.02 10.46
C ASN A 29 -11.76 15.45 9.46
N VAL A 30 -13.03 15.85 9.60
CA VAL A 30 -14.10 15.33 8.73
C VAL A 30 -14.85 16.46 8.05
N MET A 31 -15.35 16.20 6.85
CA MET A 31 -16.18 17.13 6.10
C MET A 31 -17.32 16.39 5.39
N ALA A 32 -18.57 16.66 5.81
CA ALA A 32 -19.77 16.14 5.14
C ALA A 32 -20.02 16.95 3.85
N ALA A 33 -19.47 16.51 2.72
CA ALA A 33 -19.56 17.23 1.46
C ALA A 33 -19.31 16.31 0.25
N ASP A 34 -19.64 16.83 -0.94
CA ASP A 34 -19.39 16.18 -2.22
C ASP A 34 -17.97 16.52 -2.71
N ALA A 35 -17.08 15.53 -2.72
CA ALA A 35 -15.68 15.66 -3.14
C ALA A 35 -15.51 15.87 -4.67
N THR A 36 -16.56 15.74 -5.47
CA THR A 36 -16.52 16.08 -6.90
C THR A 36 -16.51 17.59 -7.15
N ARG A 37 -16.76 18.40 -6.09
CA ARG A 37 -16.87 19.84 -6.17
C ARG A 37 -15.56 20.54 -5.88
N ASP A 38 -15.16 21.46 -6.75
CA ASP A 38 -13.98 22.32 -6.56
C ASP A 38 -13.99 23.03 -5.21
N GLN A 39 -15.16 23.53 -4.79
CA GLN A 39 -15.28 24.28 -3.53
C GLN A 39 -14.94 23.41 -2.32
N THR A 40 -15.38 22.15 -2.33
CA THR A 40 -15.08 21.18 -1.27
C THR A 40 -13.57 20.93 -1.17
N LEU A 41 -12.93 20.64 -2.29
CA LEU A 41 -11.49 20.35 -2.33
C LEU A 41 -10.64 21.58 -1.96
N LYS A 42 -11.06 22.78 -2.40
CA LYS A 42 -10.42 24.04 -2.01
C LYS A 42 -10.57 24.33 -0.51
N ALA A 43 -11.72 24.03 0.08
CA ALA A 43 -11.96 24.23 1.51
C ALA A 43 -11.04 23.38 2.38
N VAL A 44 -10.64 22.18 1.93
CA VAL A 44 -9.67 21.32 2.63
C VAL A 44 -8.23 21.56 2.18
N ARG A 45 -7.98 22.62 1.40
CA ARG A 45 -6.65 23.01 0.90
C ARG A 45 -5.93 21.86 0.16
N ILE A 46 -6.63 21.23 -0.78
CA ILE A 46 -6.14 20.04 -1.50
C ILE A 46 -4.75 20.24 -2.12
N ALA A 47 -4.39 21.46 -2.52
CA ALA A 47 -3.09 21.77 -3.11
C ALA A 47 -1.91 21.62 -2.11
N GLU A 48 -2.17 21.60 -0.82
CA GLU A 48 -1.17 21.41 0.24
C GLU A 48 -1.11 19.94 0.72
N ALA A 49 -1.96 19.07 0.17
CA ALA A 49 -1.99 17.67 0.55
C ALA A 49 -0.69 16.95 0.12
N GLN A 50 -0.17 16.08 0.97
CA GLN A 50 0.95 15.21 0.64
C GLN A 50 0.53 14.04 -0.24
N ASN A 51 -0.69 13.52 -0.03
CA ASN A 51 -1.28 12.41 -0.77
C ASN A 51 -2.79 12.54 -0.78
N VAL A 52 -3.43 12.01 -1.83
CA VAL A 52 -4.88 11.90 -1.94
C VAL A 52 -5.27 10.46 -2.21
N LEU A 53 -6.16 9.94 -1.38
CA LEU A 53 -6.74 8.61 -1.54
C LEU A 53 -8.20 8.76 -1.95
N VAL A 54 -8.56 8.25 -3.12
CA VAL A 54 -9.92 8.33 -3.66
C VAL A 54 -10.56 6.95 -3.65
N SER A 55 -11.55 6.75 -2.78
CA SER A 55 -12.29 5.49 -2.63
C SER A 55 -13.80 5.76 -2.57
N ALA A 56 -14.36 6.23 -3.67
CA ALA A 56 -15.80 6.42 -3.77
C ALA A 56 -16.55 5.10 -4.02
N GLY A 57 -17.86 5.08 -3.72
CA GLY A 57 -18.70 3.91 -3.91
C GLY A 57 -18.89 3.50 -5.38
N ARG A 58 -18.63 4.42 -6.33
CA ARG A 58 -18.80 4.26 -7.77
C ARG A 58 -17.56 4.73 -8.51
N ASP A 59 -17.18 4.02 -9.58
CA ASP A 59 -15.99 4.31 -10.37
C ASP A 59 -16.08 5.64 -11.11
N ASP A 60 -17.25 6.00 -11.63
CA ASP A 60 -17.48 7.29 -12.27
C ASP A 60 -17.24 8.46 -11.30
N THR A 61 -17.68 8.33 -10.06
CA THR A 61 -17.42 9.31 -9.00
C THR A 61 -15.93 9.37 -8.65
N THR A 62 -15.27 8.22 -8.54
CA THR A 62 -13.82 8.15 -8.32
C THR A 62 -13.04 8.89 -9.42
N ILE A 63 -13.40 8.64 -10.69
CA ILE A 63 -12.76 9.27 -11.84
C ILE A 63 -12.97 10.77 -11.83
N LEU A 64 -14.20 11.23 -11.54
CA LEU A 64 -14.51 12.65 -11.48
C LEU A 64 -13.77 13.37 -10.34
N ILE A 65 -13.70 12.77 -9.14
CA ILE A 65 -12.91 13.31 -8.03
C ILE A 65 -11.44 13.40 -8.44
N THR A 66 -10.88 12.35 -9.04
CA THR A 66 -9.49 12.30 -9.50
C THR A 66 -9.18 13.43 -10.49
N LEU A 67 -10.06 13.64 -11.48
CA LEU A 67 -9.95 14.75 -12.44
C LEU A 67 -9.93 16.10 -11.73
N THR A 68 -10.86 16.30 -10.78
CA THR A 68 -11.00 17.56 -10.07
C THR A 68 -9.79 17.82 -9.17
N VAL A 69 -9.30 16.79 -8.46
CA VAL A 69 -8.08 16.89 -7.66
C VAL A 69 -6.88 17.23 -8.55
N ARG A 70 -6.69 16.52 -9.65
CA ARG A 70 -5.55 16.76 -10.56
C ARG A 70 -5.58 18.16 -11.16
N ALA A 71 -6.77 18.70 -11.46
CA ALA A 71 -6.93 20.08 -11.94
C ALA A 71 -6.55 21.12 -10.88
N LEU A 72 -6.85 20.88 -9.60
CA LEU A 72 -6.60 21.81 -8.49
C LEU A 72 -5.21 21.64 -7.87
N ALA A 73 -4.65 20.43 -7.93
CA ALA A 73 -3.37 20.06 -7.34
C ALA A 73 -2.56 19.19 -8.33
N PRO A 74 -1.92 19.80 -9.34
CA PRO A 74 -1.29 19.07 -10.45
C PRO A 74 -0.21 18.07 -10.07
N ASN A 75 0.46 18.28 -8.93
CA ASN A 75 1.62 17.49 -8.51
C ASN A 75 1.34 16.58 -7.31
N VAL A 76 0.13 16.59 -6.74
CA VAL A 76 -0.18 15.75 -5.59
C VAL A 76 -0.28 14.28 -6.03
N PRO A 77 0.34 13.33 -5.30
CA PRO A 77 0.16 11.90 -5.57
C PRO A 77 -1.29 11.48 -5.30
N ILE A 78 -1.90 10.79 -6.27
CA ILE A 78 -3.29 10.32 -6.19
C ILE A 78 -3.33 8.80 -6.32
N SER A 79 -3.89 8.13 -5.30
CA SER A 79 -4.23 6.71 -5.37
C SER A 79 -5.75 6.57 -5.44
N ALA A 80 -6.24 5.87 -6.46
CA ALA A 80 -7.67 5.73 -6.73
C ALA A 80 -8.11 4.27 -6.72
N VAL A 81 -9.29 4.00 -6.16
CA VAL A 81 -9.91 2.68 -6.14
C VAL A 81 -10.98 2.61 -7.22
N VAL A 82 -10.86 1.64 -8.13
CA VAL A 82 -11.89 1.29 -9.12
C VAL A 82 -12.23 -0.19 -9.03
N ARG A 83 -13.42 -0.58 -9.43
CA ARG A 83 -13.91 -1.96 -9.32
C ARG A 83 -13.98 -2.67 -10.66
N ALA A 84 -14.24 -1.95 -11.74
CA ALA A 84 -14.28 -2.49 -13.09
C ALA A 84 -12.91 -2.35 -13.77
N ASP A 85 -12.44 -3.43 -14.41
CA ASP A 85 -11.15 -3.46 -15.11
C ASP A 85 -11.06 -2.37 -16.18
N ASP A 86 -12.15 -2.14 -16.91
CA ASP A 86 -12.22 -1.12 -17.97
C ASP A 86 -11.99 0.31 -17.45
N ASN A 87 -12.31 0.55 -16.18
CA ASN A 87 -12.16 1.85 -15.53
C ASN A 87 -10.74 2.13 -15.02
N GLU A 88 -9.85 1.12 -14.95
CA GLU A 88 -8.46 1.34 -14.52
C GLU A 88 -7.72 2.32 -15.45
N SER A 89 -7.88 2.14 -16.77
CA SER A 89 -7.27 3.02 -17.76
C SER A 89 -7.82 4.45 -17.69
N LEU A 90 -9.12 4.58 -17.45
CA LEU A 90 -9.80 5.88 -17.32
C LEU A 90 -9.35 6.62 -16.05
N ALA A 91 -9.21 5.91 -14.93
CA ALA A 91 -8.70 6.50 -13.69
C ALA A 91 -7.24 7.01 -13.85
N ARG A 92 -6.39 6.25 -14.57
CA ARG A 92 -5.02 6.71 -14.90
C ARG A 92 -5.04 7.94 -15.81
N GLN A 93 -5.88 7.95 -16.85
CA GLN A 93 -6.05 9.11 -17.74
C GLN A 93 -6.60 10.34 -16.99
N ALA A 94 -7.43 10.12 -15.97
CA ALA A 94 -7.91 11.17 -15.08
C ALA A 94 -6.80 11.75 -14.17
N GLY A 95 -5.62 11.12 -14.13
CA GLY A 95 -4.48 11.59 -13.37
C GLY A 95 -4.19 10.83 -12.08
N ALA A 96 -4.77 9.64 -11.88
CA ALA A 96 -4.35 8.77 -10.77
C ALA A 96 -2.96 8.19 -11.04
N ASP A 97 -2.05 8.36 -10.07
CA ASP A 97 -0.70 7.79 -10.11
C ASP A 97 -0.76 6.30 -9.82
N ASN A 98 -1.59 5.91 -8.84
CA ASN A 98 -1.84 4.52 -8.50
C ASN A 98 -3.33 4.20 -8.65
N VAL A 99 -3.63 3.07 -9.30
CA VAL A 99 -5.00 2.56 -9.42
C VAL A 99 -5.06 1.16 -8.81
N ILE A 100 -5.96 0.99 -7.85
CA ILE A 100 -6.16 -0.26 -7.12
C ILE A 100 -7.55 -0.80 -7.49
N ASN A 101 -7.57 -2.07 -7.96
CA ASN A 101 -8.81 -2.79 -8.19
C ASN A 101 -8.95 -3.91 -7.13
N PRO A 102 -9.74 -3.67 -6.06
CA PRO A 102 -9.89 -4.64 -4.98
C PRO A 102 -10.60 -5.93 -5.43
N VAL A 103 -11.50 -5.85 -6.41
CA VAL A 103 -12.21 -7.02 -6.93
C VAL A 103 -11.25 -7.96 -7.62
N ARG A 104 -10.40 -7.43 -8.50
CA ARG A 104 -9.34 -8.19 -9.19
C ARG A 104 -8.34 -8.77 -8.18
N PHE A 105 -7.90 -7.97 -7.22
CA PHE A 105 -6.96 -8.40 -6.19
C PHE A 105 -7.54 -9.56 -5.35
N THR A 106 -8.79 -9.42 -4.89
CA THR A 106 -9.50 -10.48 -4.16
C THR A 106 -9.65 -11.76 -5.00
N GLY A 107 -9.97 -11.62 -6.30
CA GLY A 107 -10.04 -12.75 -7.22
C GLY A 107 -8.70 -13.51 -7.35
N LEU A 108 -7.58 -12.77 -7.43
CA LEU A 108 -6.24 -13.37 -7.47
C LEU A 108 -5.89 -14.09 -6.16
N LEU A 109 -6.24 -13.50 -5.01
CA LEU A 109 -6.06 -14.15 -3.70
C LEU A 109 -6.86 -15.45 -3.59
N LEU A 110 -8.12 -15.42 -4.01
CA LEU A 110 -8.99 -16.59 -4.00
C LEU A 110 -8.46 -17.69 -4.92
N ALA A 111 -8.03 -17.34 -6.13
CA ALA A 111 -7.41 -18.29 -7.05
C ALA A 111 -6.09 -18.87 -6.50
N GLY A 112 -5.31 -18.05 -5.80
CA GLY A 112 -4.07 -18.47 -5.13
C GLY A 112 -4.33 -19.45 -4.00
N SER A 113 -5.37 -19.24 -3.20
CA SER A 113 -5.72 -20.11 -2.08
C SER A 113 -6.10 -21.53 -2.53
N ALA A 114 -6.61 -21.68 -3.75
CA ALA A 114 -6.91 -22.99 -4.32
C ALA A 114 -5.65 -23.82 -4.67
N LYS A 115 -4.47 -23.18 -4.74
CA LYS A 115 -3.18 -23.85 -5.05
C LYS A 115 -2.32 -24.11 -3.82
N GLY A 116 -2.59 -23.44 -2.71
CA GLY A 116 -1.79 -23.60 -1.49
C GLY A 116 -2.50 -22.99 -0.28
N GLU A 117 -2.62 -23.80 0.76
CA GLU A 117 -3.36 -23.49 1.99
C GLU A 117 -2.85 -22.21 2.67
N HIS A 118 -1.53 -21.96 2.63
CA HIS A 118 -0.90 -20.84 3.34
C HIS A 118 -0.68 -19.57 2.52
N ILE A 119 -0.97 -19.60 1.21
CA ILE A 119 -0.70 -18.44 0.32
C ILE A 119 -1.57 -17.25 0.70
N ALA A 120 -2.86 -17.47 0.89
CA ALA A 120 -3.80 -16.41 1.24
C ALA A 120 -3.50 -15.82 2.63
N GLU A 121 -3.16 -16.69 3.61
CA GLU A 121 -2.76 -16.30 4.96
C GLU A 121 -1.51 -15.41 4.93
N TYR A 122 -0.48 -15.82 4.18
CA TYR A 122 0.76 -15.07 4.07
C TYR A 122 0.57 -13.72 3.38
N LEU A 123 -0.26 -13.65 2.34
CA LEU A 123 -0.58 -12.39 1.68
C LEU A 123 -1.42 -11.46 2.57
N ALA A 124 -2.31 -12.02 3.39
CA ALA A 124 -3.04 -11.24 4.39
C ALA A 124 -2.10 -10.70 5.46
N ASP A 125 -1.12 -11.49 5.91
CA ASP A 125 -0.08 -11.06 6.85
C ASP A 125 0.74 -9.90 6.29
N LEU A 126 1.18 -9.99 5.02
CA LEU A 126 1.90 -8.92 4.32
C LEU A 126 1.09 -7.62 4.18
N ALA A 127 -0.24 -7.73 4.03
CA ALA A 127 -1.12 -6.58 3.90
C ALA A 127 -1.49 -5.97 5.27
N SER A 128 -1.34 -6.73 6.35
CA SER A 128 -1.71 -6.32 7.71
C SER A 128 -0.66 -5.40 8.31
N VAL A 129 -1.11 -4.40 9.05
CA VAL A 129 -0.23 -3.52 9.85
C VAL A 129 0.34 -4.26 11.06
N THR A 130 -0.40 -5.24 11.59
CA THR A 130 0.01 -6.10 12.69
C THR A 130 0.64 -7.41 12.20
N GLY A 131 0.89 -7.52 10.90
CA GLY A 131 1.52 -8.68 10.28
C GLY A 131 2.92 -8.93 10.83
N ARG A 132 3.39 -10.16 10.72
CA ARG A 132 4.73 -10.58 11.17
C ARG A 132 5.83 -10.12 10.23
N VAL A 133 5.46 -9.80 8.99
CA VAL A 133 6.34 -9.28 7.94
C VAL A 133 5.69 -8.11 7.24
N GLN A 134 6.51 -7.23 6.68
CA GLN A 134 6.05 -6.10 5.88
C GLN A 134 6.91 -5.92 4.63
N LEU A 135 6.33 -5.31 3.60
CA LEU A 135 7.08 -4.84 2.45
C LEU A 135 7.54 -3.40 2.69
N VAL A 136 8.83 -3.18 2.47
CA VAL A 136 9.45 -1.86 2.56
C VAL A 136 10.05 -1.51 1.21
N GLU A 137 9.82 -0.27 0.78
CA GLU A 137 10.46 0.32 -0.39
C GLU A 137 11.47 1.35 0.08
N ARG A 138 12.72 1.26 -0.40
CA ARG A 138 13.79 2.21 -0.09
C ARG A 138 14.82 2.29 -1.22
N GLU A 139 15.53 3.39 -1.29
CA GLU A 139 16.72 3.48 -2.11
C GLU A 139 17.85 2.63 -1.51
N ILE A 140 18.73 2.13 -2.36
CA ILE A 140 19.95 1.45 -1.91
C ILE A 140 20.95 2.46 -1.34
N THR A 141 21.77 1.99 -0.42
CA THR A 141 22.88 2.78 0.13
C THR A 141 24.11 2.68 -0.78
N GLU A 142 25.08 3.60 -0.59
CA GLU A 142 26.34 3.56 -1.33
C GLU A 142 27.12 2.25 -1.08
N GLU A 143 27.01 1.68 0.13
CA GLU A 143 27.67 0.41 0.51
C GLU A 143 27.05 -0.82 -0.19
N GLU A 144 25.80 -0.71 -0.62
CA GLU A 144 25.07 -1.77 -1.31
C GLU A 144 25.32 -1.75 -2.83
N CYS A 145 25.91 -0.68 -3.35
CA CYS A 145 26.26 -0.59 -4.76
C CYS A 145 27.26 -1.69 -5.15
N GLY A 146 26.96 -2.39 -6.24
CA GLY A 146 27.78 -3.51 -6.72
C GLY A 146 27.44 -4.86 -6.10
N CYS A 147 26.64 -4.89 -5.03
CA CYS A 147 26.16 -6.13 -4.44
C CYS A 147 25.00 -6.74 -5.23
N ALA A 148 24.79 -8.04 -5.08
CA ALA A 148 23.59 -8.70 -5.55
C ALA A 148 22.41 -8.44 -4.59
N ILE A 149 21.18 -8.32 -5.13
CA ILE A 149 19.98 -8.13 -4.30
C ILE A 149 19.83 -9.22 -3.21
N GLY A 150 20.30 -10.45 -3.48
CA GLY A 150 20.25 -11.57 -2.54
C GLY A 150 21.29 -11.49 -1.41
N GLU A 151 22.30 -10.62 -1.51
CA GLU A 151 23.40 -10.46 -0.55
C GLU A 151 23.16 -9.31 0.43
N LEU A 152 22.08 -8.55 0.25
CA LEU A 152 21.73 -7.45 1.14
C LEU A 152 21.54 -7.94 2.57
N ARG A 153 22.25 -7.30 3.52
CA ARG A 153 22.26 -7.67 4.94
C ARG A 153 21.39 -6.75 5.81
N THR A 154 20.21 -6.41 5.31
CA THR A 154 19.29 -5.46 5.98
C THR A 154 18.34 -6.12 7.00
N GLY A 155 18.51 -7.42 7.27
CA GLY A 155 17.57 -8.20 8.08
C GLY A 155 16.32 -8.65 7.32
N GLY A 156 16.16 -8.18 6.07
CA GLY A 156 15.10 -8.53 5.14
C GLY A 156 15.59 -9.35 3.94
N ARG A 157 14.70 -9.52 2.98
CA ARG A 157 15.01 -10.16 1.70
C ARG A 157 14.55 -9.26 0.56
N GLY A 158 15.48 -8.86 -0.31
CA GLY A 158 15.18 -8.13 -1.53
C GLY A 158 14.36 -8.97 -2.50
N LEU A 159 13.25 -8.41 -2.98
CA LEU A 159 12.32 -9.08 -3.88
C LEU A 159 12.34 -8.49 -5.27
N ARG A 160 12.54 -7.18 -5.39
CA ARG A 160 12.47 -6.45 -6.66
C ARG A 160 13.31 -5.19 -6.61
N VAL A 161 13.89 -4.84 -7.75
CA VAL A 161 14.61 -3.57 -7.98
C VAL A 161 13.82 -2.74 -8.98
N TYR A 162 13.71 -1.45 -8.75
CA TYR A 162 13.24 -0.48 -9.71
C TYR A 162 14.41 0.39 -10.16
N ARG A 163 14.73 0.33 -11.45
CA ARG A 163 15.82 1.09 -12.10
C ARG A 163 15.25 1.85 -13.28
N ASN A 164 15.30 3.17 -13.25
CA ASN A 164 14.78 4.03 -14.33
C ASN A 164 13.33 3.70 -14.72
N GLY A 165 12.48 3.41 -13.73
CA GLY A 165 11.06 3.05 -13.93
C GLY A 165 10.81 1.61 -14.42
N ARG A 166 11.87 0.82 -14.66
CA ARG A 166 11.75 -0.61 -15.01
C ARG A 166 11.81 -1.45 -13.73
N ALA A 167 10.86 -2.36 -13.59
CA ALA A 167 10.83 -3.35 -12.51
C ALA A 167 11.67 -4.58 -12.89
N LEU A 168 12.66 -4.92 -12.07
CA LEU A 168 13.55 -6.05 -12.23
C LEU A 168 13.29 -7.06 -11.11
N GLY A 169 13.06 -8.33 -11.44
CA GLY A 169 12.90 -9.41 -10.46
C GLY A 169 14.25 -9.89 -9.93
N PHE A 170 14.28 -10.44 -8.71
CA PHE A 170 15.51 -10.95 -8.08
C PHE A 170 16.23 -12.04 -8.89
N TRP A 171 15.57 -12.64 -9.88
CA TRP A 171 16.12 -13.67 -10.79
C TRP A 171 16.78 -13.08 -12.05
N GLU A 172 16.67 -11.76 -12.29
CA GLU A 172 17.26 -11.11 -13.45
C GLU A 172 18.75 -10.78 -13.18
N GLU A 173 19.60 -10.90 -14.22
CA GLU A 173 21.04 -10.69 -14.09
C GLU A 173 21.38 -9.27 -13.64
N GLU A 174 20.58 -8.29 -14.04
CA GLU A 174 20.74 -6.89 -13.65
C GLU A 174 20.63 -6.67 -12.13
N CYS A 175 19.96 -7.57 -11.40
CA CYS A 175 19.86 -7.54 -9.94
C CYS A 175 21.09 -8.12 -9.22
N GLN A 176 22.06 -8.67 -9.94
CA GLN A 176 23.34 -9.12 -9.38
C GLN A 176 24.35 -7.97 -9.18
N ASN A 177 24.01 -6.77 -9.65
CA ASN A 177 24.85 -5.59 -9.53
C ASN A 177 23.98 -4.35 -9.35
N LEU A 178 23.69 -4.02 -8.09
CA LEU A 178 22.89 -2.86 -7.70
C LEU A 178 23.63 -1.57 -8.05
N GLN A 179 22.90 -0.56 -8.54
CA GLN A 179 23.45 0.70 -9.04
C GLN A 179 22.89 1.88 -8.24
N PRO A 180 23.65 2.98 -8.09
CA PRO A 180 23.17 4.18 -7.42
C PRO A 180 21.82 4.65 -8.01
N GLY A 181 20.86 4.97 -7.13
CA GLY A 181 19.52 5.37 -7.51
C GLY A 181 18.55 4.21 -7.77
N ASP A 182 18.99 2.96 -7.56
CA ASP A 182 18.07 1.83 -7.53
C ASP A 182 17.16 1.93 -6.30
N VAL A 183 15.88 1.65 -6.51
CA VAL A 183 14.90 1.50 -5.44
C VAL A 183 14.59 0.02 -5.29
N ILE A 184 14.69 -0.49 -4.08
CA ILE A 184 14.40 -1.90 -3.78
C ILE A 184 13.11 -2.05 -3.02
N VAL A 185 12.37 -3.10 -3.33
CA VAL A 185 11.30 -3.63 -2.48
C VAL A 185 11.82 -4.87 -1.78
N GLU A 186 11.83 -4.83 -0.46
CA GLU A 186 12.24 -5.93 0.39
C GLU A 186 11.16 -6.34 1.38
N ILE A 187 11.16 -7.61 1.75
CA ILE A 187 10.33 -8.12 2.84
C ILE A 187 11.16 -8.13 4.11
N VAL A 188 10.66 -7.47 5.16
CA VAL A 188 11.34 -7.39 6.45
C VAL A 188 10.41 -7.85 7.58
N PRO A 189 10.97 -8.43 8.67
CA PRO A 189 10.18 -8.70 9.87
C PRO A 189 9.65 -7.40 10.47
N THR A 190 8.42 -7.43 10.99
CA THR A 190 7.92 -6.32 11.80
C THR A 190 8.54 -6.38 13.20
N THR A 191 9.08 -5.26 13.67
CA THR A 191 9.75 -5.15 14.97
C THR A 191 8.83 -5.40 16.18
N ASN A 192 7.53 -5.47 15.98
CA ASN A 192 6.54 -5.79 17.02
C ASN A 192 6.35 -7.29 17.27
N GLY A 193 7.07 -8.16 16.57
CA GLY A 193 6.99 -9.61 16.70
C GLY A 193 8.06 -10.20 17.60
N GLU A 194 8.25 -9.71 18.83
CA GLU A 194 8.87 -10.55 19.86
C GLU A 194 8.00 -11.76 20.09
N THR A 195 8.39 -12.86 19.48
CA THR A 195 7.83 -14.18 19.65
C THR A 195 7.78 -14.54 21.13
N LYS A 196 6.59 -14.55 21.72
CA LYS A 196 6.33 -15.52 22.79
C LYS A 196 6.47 -16.90 22.13
N GLY A 197 7.64 -17.49 22.30
CA GLY A 197 7.88 -18.87 21.94
C GLY A 197 6.88 -19.75 22.71
N ASP A 198 5.93 -20.32 21.99
CA ASP A 198 5.22 -21.49 22.45
C ASP A 198 6.22 -22.65 22.56
N GLY A 199 6.79 -22.77 23.74
CA GLY A 199 7.51 -23.95 24.18
C GLY A 199 6.52 -25.12 24.25
N HIS A 200 6.31 -25.78 23.11
CA HIS A 200 5.77 -27.14 23.16
C HIS A 200 6.89 -28.07 23.61
N ALA A 201 6.93 -28.26 24.92
CA ALA A 201 7.64 -29.36 25.55
C ALA A 201 7.17 -30.66 24.90
N ARG A 202 8.10 -31.32 24.19
CA ARG A 202 7.98 -32.75 23.93
C ARG A 202 8.15 -33.43 25.25
N GLU A 203 7.03 -33.82 25.88
CA GLU A 203 7.07 -34.81 26.95
C GLU A 203 7.25 -36.18 26.31
N ASP A 204 8.32 -36.78 26.75
CA ASP A 204 8.72 -38.15 26.50
C ASP A 204 7.56 -39.13 26.73
N ARG A 205 7.27 -39.95 25.73
CA ARG A 205 6.63 -41.24 25.93
C ARG A 205 7.69 -42.33 25.83
N GLU A 206 8.38 -42.53 26.93
CA GLU A 206 9.00 -43.82 27.26
C GLU A 206 8.25 -44.40 28.45
N GLN A 207 8.00 -45.68 28.36
CA GLN A 207 7.45 -46.65 29.33
C GLN A 207 5.94 -46.95 29.24
N ALA A 208 5.57 -47.99 28.49
CA ALA A 208 5.07 -49.30 28.98
C ALA A 208 4.69 -50.17 27.78
#